data_bc3499cf08ef5dc9ab77d096c9e6da5f
#
_entry.id   bc3499cf08ef5dc9ab77d096c9e6da5f
#
_cell.length_a   1.000
_cell.length_b   1.000
_cell.length_c   1.000
_cell.angle_alpha   90.00
_cell.angle_beta   90.00
_cell.angle_gamma   90.00
#
_symmetry.space_group_name_H-M   'P 1'
#
loop_
_entity.id
_entity.type
_entity.pdbx_description
1 polymer ?
#
loop_
_entity_poly.entity_id
_entity_poly.type
_entity_poly.pdbx_seq_one_letter_code
_entity_poly.pdbx_strand_id
1 'polypeptide(L)'
;MTLGPMSFGKSKAKLMEGGKVKTNFKDVAGCEEAKQDVQELVDFLRDPTKFQKLGGKIPRGVLMVGPPGTGKTLLARAVAGEAKVPFFTISGSDFVEMFVGVGASRVRDMFDQAKKQSPCIVFIDEIDAVGRHRGAGLGGGHDEREQTLNQLLVEMDGFEGNDGVIVIAATNRPDVLDPALLRPGRFDRQVVVDLPDIRGREAILKVHMRKVPISSDVDPLVIARGTPGFSGADLANLINEAALFAARYVLKISFYFTAFHEFSFTFSK
;
A
#
# COMPACT_ATOMS: atom_id res chain seq x y z
N MET A 1 -35.80 11.14 -0.35
CA MET A 1 -35.18 9.82 -0.04
C MET A 1 -34.47 9.94 1.30
N THR A 2 -35.06 9.44 2.35
CA THR A 2 -34.50 9.48 3.70
C THR A 2 -33.39 8.43 3.79
N LEU A 3 -32.16 8.86 3.91
CA LEU A 3 -31.02 7.99 4.26
C LEU A 3 -31.25 7.47 5.68
N GLY A 4 -31.60 6.18 5.80
CA GLY A 4 -31.81 5.56 7.08
C GLY A 4 -30.52 5.46 7.90
N PRO A 5 -30.59 5.39 9.23
CA PRO A 5 -29.44 5.36 10.13
C PRO A 5 -28.50 4.15 9.95
N MET A 6 -28.86 3.16 9.14
CA MET A 6 -28.09 1.94 8.90
C MET A 6 -26.90 2.09 7.93
N SER A 7 -26.73 3.23 7.26
CA SER A 7 -25.63 3.38 6.26
C SER A 7 -24.29 3.86 6.84
N PHE A 8 -24.30 4.45 8.03
CA PHE A 8 -23.09 5.06 8.62
C PHE A 8 -22.05 4.04 9.11
N GLY A 9 -22.47 2.87 9.54
CA GLY A 9 -21.59 1.81 10.04
C GLY A 9 -21.04 0.85 8.98
N LYS A 10 -21.40 1.04 7.70
CA LYS A 10 -20.89 0.20 6.62
C LYS A 10 -19.46 0.58 6.24
N SER A 11 -18.64 -0.43 5.94
CA SER A 11 -17.28 -0.23 5.48
C SER A 11 -17.24 0.56 4.16
N LYS A 12 -16.32 1.50 4.05
CA LYS A 12 -15.97 2.20 2.80
C LYS A 12 -14.92 1.44 1.98
N ALA A 13 -14.57 0.23 2.38
CA ALA A 13 -13.59 -0.58 1.68
C ALA A 13 -13.99 -0.79 0.21
N LYS A 14 -13.02 -0.55 -0.68
CA LYS A 14 -13.19 -0.80 -2.11
C LYS A 14 -12.76 -2.24 -2.41
N LEU A 15 -13.71 -3.06 -2.85
CA LEU A 15 -13.44 -4.41 -3.31
C LEU A 15 -12.97 -4.39 -4.77
N MET A 16 -11.83 -5.01 -5.04
CA MET A 16 -11.40 -5.39 -6.37
C MET A 16 -11.43 -6.92 -6.45
N GLU A 17 -12.35 -7.46 -7.26
CA GLU A 17 -12.46 -8.91 -7.47
C GLU A 17 -11.14 -9.48 -8.03
N GLY A 18 -10.76 -10.68 -7.61
CA GLY A 18 -9.45 -11.28 -7.93
C GLY A 18 -9.15 -11.37 -9.43
N GLY A 19 -10.17 -11.61 -10.27
CA GLY A 19 -10.01 -11.61 -11.73
C GLY A 19 -9.86 -10.21 -12.37
N LYS A 20 -10.12 -9.14 -11.62
CA LYS A 20 -10.01 -7.75 -12.07
C LYS A 20 -8.72 -7.06 -11.60
N VAL A 21 -7.97 -7.67 -10.68
CA VAL A 21 -6.65 -7.15 -10.26
C VAL A 21 -5.62 -7.50 -11.35
N LYS A 22 -5.36 -6.54 -12.22
CA LYS A 22 -4.43 -6.70 -13.35
C LYS A 22 -2.96 -6.50 -12.97
N THR A 23 -2.71 -5.84 -11.83
CA THR A 23 -1.37 -5.53 -11.35
C THR A 23 -0.66 -6.81 -10.90
N ASN A 24 0.58 -7.01 -11.33
CA ASN A 24 1.42 -8.15 -10.95
C ASN A 24 2.85 -7.67 -10.62
N PHE A 25 3.74 -8.57 -10.23
CA PHE A 25 5.11 -8.22 -9.85
C PHE A 25 5.95 -7.61 -10.98
N LYS A 26 5.56 -7.81 -12.25
CA LYS A 26 6.23 -7.18 -13.40
C LYS A 26 5.94 -5.68 -13.50
N ASP A 27 4.84 -5.24 -12.87
CA ASP A 27 4.44 -3.83 -12.82
C ASP A 27 5.08 -3.10 -11.64
N VAL A 28 5.71 -3.83 -10.72
CA VAL A 28 6.40 -3.30 -9.54
C VAL A 28 7.89 -3.39 -9.77
N ALA A 29 8.60 -2.27 -9.66
CA ALA A 29 10.04 -2.19 -9.84
C ALA A 29 10.70 -1.44 -8.69
N GLY A 30 12.00 -1.70 -8.48
CA GLY A 30 12.82 -0.97 -7.53
C GLY A 30 12.66 -1.35 -6.06
N CYS A 31 12.00 -2.48 -5.76
CA CYS A 31 11.85 -3.01 -4.41
C CYS A 31 11.97 -4.54 -4.40
N GLU A 32 13.06 -5.05 -4.97
CA GLU A 32 13.24 -6.50 -5.18
C GLU A 32 13.27 -7.30 -3.88
N GLU A 33 13.89 -6.78 -2.82
CA GLU A 33 13.91 -7.39 -1.49
C GLU A 33 12.49 -7.50 -0.91
N ALA A 34 11.73 -6.41 -0.95
CA ALA A 34 10.34 -6.42 -0.49
C ALA A 34 9.46 -7.38 -1.30
N LYS A 35 9.71 -7.55 -2.61
CA LYS A 35 9.02 -8.56 -3.43
C LYS A 35 9.34 -9.97 -2.97
N GLN A 36 10.60 -10.26 -2.65
CA GLN A 36 11.01 -11.57 -2.12
C GLN A 36 10.33 -11.86 -0.79
N ASP A 37 10.29 -10.88 0.11
CA ASP A 37 9.66 -11.00 1.41
C ASP A 37 8.16 -11.34 1.34
N VAL A 38 7.46 -10.84 0.30
CA VAL A 38 6.03 -11.11 0.13
C VAL A 38 5.71 -12.28 -0.80
N GLN A 39 6.70 -12.89 -1.43
CA GLN A 39 6.49 -14.04 -2.34
C GLN A 39 5.81 -15.21 -1.65
N GLU A 40 6.18 -15.48 -0.41
CA GLU A 40 5.58 -16.54 0.42
C GLU A 40 4.07 -16.33 0.64
N LEU A 41 3.60 -15.06 0.72
CA LEU A 41 2.19 -14.74 0.82
C LEU A 41 1.43 -15.16 -0.45
N VAL A 42 2.02 -14.93 -1.61
CA VAL A 42 1.45 -15.35 -2.90
C VAL A 42 1.32 -16.86 -2.96
N ASP A 43 2.36 -17.56 -2.58
CA ASP A 43 2.39 -19.05 -2.61
C ASP A 43 1.34 -19.63 -1.66
N PHE A 44 1.18 -19.05 -0.48
CA PHE A 44 0.14 -19.45 0.46
C PHE A 44 -1.27 -19.19 -0.06
N LEU A 45 -1.52 -17.99 -0.58
CA LEU A 45 -2.85 -17.64 -1.10
C LEU A 45 -3.25 -18.51 -2.30
N ARG A 46 -2.26 -18.99 -3.07
CA ARG A 46 -2.49 -19.92 -4.19
C ARG A 46 -2.80 -21.34 -3.73
N ASP A 47 -2.08 -21.83 -2.73
CA ASP A 47 -2.24 -23.19 -2.19
C ASP A 47 -2.04 -23.21 -0.67
N PRO A 48 -3.07 -22.84 0.10
CA PRO A 48 -3.02 -22.87 1.56
C PRO A 48 -2.77 -24.26 2.13
N THR A 49 -3.23 -25.31 1.43
CA THR A 49 -3.18 -26.68 1.93
C THR A 49 -1.76 -27.24 2.03
N LYS A 50 -0.86 -26.79 1.16
CA LYS A 50 0.55 -27.15 1.17
C LYS A 50 1.22 -26.74 2.49
N PHE A 51 0.96 -25.52 2.93
CA PHE A 51 1.56 -24.96 4.16
C PHE A 51 0.97 -25.61 5.41
N GLN A 52 -0.35 -25.87 5.42
CA GLN A 52 -1.03 -26.55 6.52
C GLN A 52 -0.50 -27.95 6.78
N LYS A 53 -0.26 -28.75 5.71
CA LYS A 53 0.28 -30.11 5.82
C LYS A 53 1.69 -30.13 6.43
N LEU A 54 2.47 -29.09 6.27
CA LEU A 54 3.82 -28.97 6.80
C LEU A 54 3.87 -28.31 8.19
N GLY A 55 2.70 -27.95 8.76
CA GLY A 55 2.61 -27.27 10.06
C GLY A 55 3.07 -25.80 10.05
N GLY A 56 3.27 -25.23 8.88
CA GLY A 56 3.65 -23.84 8.72
C GLY A 56 2.51 -22.90 9.14
N LYS A 57 2.83 -21.91 9.96
CA LYS A 57 1.91 -20.82 10.32
C LYS A 57 2.20 -19.63 9.43
N ILE A 58 1.20 -19.20 8.66
CA ILE A 58 1.31 -18.03 7.81
C ILE A 58 1.01 -16.79 8.63
N PRO A 59 1.75 -15.68 8.43
CA PRO A 59 1.46 -14.42 9.08
C PRO A 59 0.05 -13.95 8.69
N ARG A 60 -0.77 -13.62 9.69
CA ARG A 60 -2.11 -13.07 9.48
C ARG A 60 -2.06 -11.60 9.09
N GLY A 61 -1.05 -10.91 9.60
CA GLY A 61 -0.82 -9.50 9.37
C GLY A 61 0.60 -9.20 8.95
N VAL A 62 0.74 -8.38 7.92
CA VAL A 62 2.01 -7.88 7.41
C VAL A 62 2.00 -6.37 7.46
N LEU A 63 3.00 -5.77 8.06
CA LEU A 63 3.19 -4.33 8.09
C LEU A 63 4.22 -3.91 7.03
N MET A 64 3.77 -3.18 6.03
CA MET A 64 4.66 -2.52 5.06
C MET A 64 5.08 -1.16 5.58
N VAL A 65 6.39 -0.98 5.75
CA VAL A 65 6.99 0.23 6.30
C VAL A 65 7.89 0.89 5.27
N GLY A 66 7.84 2.20 5.16
CA GLY A 66 8.75 2.96 4.28
C GLY A 66 8.25 4.36 3.97
N PRO A 67 9.09 5.19 3.36
CA PRO A 67 8.73 6.56 2.98
C PRO A 67 7.49 6.60 2.07
N PRO A 68 6.80 7.73 2.01
CA PRO A 68 5.68 7.90 1.09
C PRO A 68 6.15 7.76 -0.38
N GLY A 69 5.27 7.26 -1.24
CA GLY A 69 5.56 7.13 -2.67
C GLY A 69 6.48 5.98 -3.07
N THR A 70 6.88 5.09 -2.15
CA THR A 70 7.76 3.95 -2.44
C THR A 70 7.04 2.74 -3.05
N GLY A 71 5.71 2.78 -3.18
CA GLY A 71 4.95 1.74 -3.87
C GLY A 71 4.35 0.66 -2.97
N LYS A 72 4.19 0.91 -1.65
CA LYS A 72 3.59 -0.05 -0.70
C LYS A 72 2.22 -0.55 -1.16
N THR A 73 1.32 0.34 -1.53
CA THR A 73 -0.02 0.01 -2.05
C THR A 73 0.05 -0.76 -3.35
N LEU A 74 0.98 -0.41 -4.24
CA LEU A 74 1.20 -1.10 -5.51
C LEU A 74 1.70 -2.53 -5.28
N LEU A 75 2.64 -2.72 -4.36
CA LEU A 75 3.18 -4.03 -4.00
C LEU A 75 2.09 -4.93 -3.38
N ALA A 76 1.29 -4.42 -2.44
CA ALA A 76 0.19 -5.18 -1.86
C ALA A 76 -0.84 -5.62 -2.92
N ARG A 77 -1.16 -4.72 -3.86
CA ARG A 77 -2.04 -5.03 -5.00
C ARG A 77 -1.43 -6.07 -5.92
N ALA A 78 -0.12 -6.02 -6.15
CA ALA A 78 0.58 -7.01 -6.96
C ALA A 78 0.57 -8.41 -6.34
N VAL A 79 0.67 -8.51 -5.01
CA VAL A 79 0.50 -9.79 -4.30
C VAL A 79 -0.87 -10.40 -4.59
N ALA A 80 -1.94 -9.60 -4.51
CA ALA A 80 -3.30 -10.07 -4.83
C ALA A 80 -3.44 -10.49 -6.29
N GLY A 81 -2.88 -9.72 -7.22
CA GLY A 81 -2.90 -10.02 -8.65
C GLY A 81 -2.13 -11.29 -9.02
N GLU A 82 -0.95 -11.50 -8.43
CA GLU A 82 -0.18 -12.73 -8.58
C GLU A 82 -0.90 -13.96 -8.02
N ALA A 83 -1.52 -13.81 -6.84
CA ALA A 83 -2.29 -14.87 -6.20
C ALA A 83 -3.68 -15.07 -6.82
N LYS A 84 -4.16 -14.13 -7.65
CA LYS A 84 -5.51 -14.11 -8.25
C LYS A 84 -6.64 -14.14 -7.21
N VAL A 85 -6.44 -13.43 -6.11
CA VAL A 85 -7.43 -13.31 -5.03
C VAL A 85 -8.05 -11.91 -4.99
N PRO A 86 -9.24 -11.76 -4.37
CA PRO A 86 -9.85 -10.47 -4.13
C PRO A 86 -8.96 -9.55 -3.29
N PHE A 87 -9.04 -8.25 -3.57
CA PHE A 87 -8.28 -7.21 -2.89
C PHE A 87 -9.22 -6.14 -2.35
N PHE A 88 -9.30 -6.04 -1.02
CA PHE A 88 -10.01 -4.96 -0.33
C PHE A 88 -9.00 -3.87 0.01
N THR A 89 -9.33 -2.62 -0.29
CA THR A 89 -8.49 -1.47 0.07
C THR A 89 -9.30 -0.42 0.82
N ILE A 90 -8.73 0.07 1.92
CA ILE A 90 -9.30 1.11 2.77
C ILE A 90 -8.18 1.97 3.34
N SER A 91 -8.46 3.24 3.61
CA SER A 91 -7.54 4.09 4.38
C SER A 91 -7.84 3.99 5.88
N GLY A 92 -6.82 4.00 6.72
CA GLY A 92 -6.99 4.08 8.17
C GLY A 92 -7.81 5.30 8.60
N SER A 93 -7.72 6.41 7.85
CA SER A 93 -8.54 7.60 8.06
C SER A 93 -10.05 7.37 7.87
N ASP A 94 -10.44 6.38 7.06
CA ASP A 94 -11.85 6.05 6.86
C ASP A 94 -12.51 5.41 8.09
N PHE A 95 -11.71 4.95 9.03
CA PHE A 95 -12.18 4.42 10.31
C PHE A 95 -12.31 5.48 11.40
N VAL A 96 -11.66 6.65 11.22
CA VAL A 96 -11.71 7.74 12.19
C VAL A 96 -12.92 8.62 11.86
N GLU A 97 -13.94 8.58 12.70
CA GLU A 97 -15.16 9.37 12.56
C GLU A 97 -15.43 10.14 13.87
N MET A 98 -16.25 11.20 13.76
CA MET A 98 -16.62 12.01 14.93
C MET A 98 -17.67 11.34 15.84
N PHE A 99 -18.31 10.26 15.36
CA PHE A 99 -19.36 9.56 16.09
C PHE A 99 -18.86 8.27 16.72
N VAL A 100 -19.08 8.11 17.99
CA VAL A 100 -18.66 6.95 18.79
C VAL A 100 -19.18 5.65 18.20
N GLY A 101 -18.29 4.66 18.03
CA GLY A 101 -18.64 3.31 17.57
C GLY A 101 -18.76 3.12 16.05
N VAL A 102 -18.78 4.18 15.26
CA VAL A 102 -18.88 4.07 13.78
C VAL A 102 -17.62 3.46 13.19
N GLY A 103 -16.44 3.87 13.64
CA GLY A 103 -15.16 3.30 13.21
C GLY A 103 -15.07 1.81 13.52
N ALA A 104 -15.38 1.41 14.74
CA ALA A 104 -15.39 0.00 15.15
C ALA A 104 -16.39 -0.85 14.34
N SER A 105 -17.56 -0.30 14.05
CA SER A 105 -18.56 -0.97 13.20
C SER A 105 -18.07 -1.17 11.76
N ARG A 106 -17.36 -0.18 11.20
CA ARG A 106 -16.75 -0.30 9.86
C ARG A 106 -15.64 -1.34 9.81
N VAL A 107 -14.82 -1.42 10.86
CA VAL A 107 -13.80 -2.48 10.97
C VAL A 107 -14.48 -3.85 10.94
N ARG A 108 -15.48 -4.07 11.76
CA ARG A 108 -16.22 -5.35 11.82
C ARG A 108 -16.83 -5.71 10.46
N ASP A 109 -17.55 -4.78 9.84
CA ASP A 109 -18.19 -5.00 8.53
C ASP A 109 -17.17 -5.34 7.45
N MET A 110 -16.01 -4.68 7.43
CA MET A 110 -14.92 -4.98 6.49
C MET A 110 -14.41 -6.41 6.66
N PHE A 111 -14.15 -6.85 7.90
CA PHE A 111 -13.68 -8.20 8.16
C PHE A 111 -14.72 -9.27 7.86
N ASP A 112 -16.00 -9.00 8.12
CA ASP A 112 -17.12 -9.88 7.74
C ASP A 112 -17.22 -10.05 6.22
N GLN A 113 -17.01 -8.97 5.47
CA GLN A 113 -16.98 -9.02 4.00
C GLN A 113 -15.76 -9.80 3.50
N ALA A 114 -14.58 -9.58 4.09
CA ALA A 114 -13.36 -10.29 3.72
C ALA A 114 -13.47 -11.80 3.97
N LYS A 115 -14.01 -12.22 5.10
CA LYS A 115 -14.26 -13.64 5.42
C LYS A 115 -15.15 -14.32 4.38
N LYS A 116 -16.16 -13.63 3.86
CA LYS A 116 -17.07 -14.15 2.81
C LYS A 116 -16.39 -14.30 1.46
N GLN A 117 -15.29 -13.59 1.23
CA GLN A 117 -14.53 -13.57 -0.03
C GLN A 117 -13.16 -14.28 0.09
N SER A 118 -12.97 -15.05 1.16
CA SER A 118 -11.72 -15.80 1.39
C SER A 118 -11.49 -16.85 0.28
N PRO A 119 -10.24 -17.08 -0.18
CA PRO A 119 -9.03 -16.37 0.21
C PRO A 119 -8.94 -14.94 -0.39
N CYS A 120 -8.49 -13.96 0.41
CA CYS A 120 -8.39 -12.57 -0.03
C CYS A 120 -7.32 -11.79 0.73
N ILE A 121 -7.02 -10.59 0.24
CA ILE A 121 -6.17 -9.61 0.93
C ILE A 121 -7.00 -8.41 1.34
N VAL A 122 -6.83 -7.98 2.61
CA VAL A 122 -7.31 -6.69 3.13
C VAL A 122 -6.11 -5.77 3.25
N PHE A 123 -6.13 -4.66 2.54
CA PHE A 123 -5.08 -3.66 2.59
C PHE A 123 -5.57 -2.40 3.31
N ILE A 124 -4.88 -2.03 4.38
CA ILE A 124 -5.16 -0.84 5.19
C ILE A 124 -4.02 0.15 4.98
N ASP A 125 -4.25 1.19 4.19
CA ASP A 125 -3.27 2.26 4.03
C ASP A 125 -3.31 3.22 5.22
N GLU A 126 -2.19 3.87 5.53
CA GLU A 126 -2.09 4.85 6.62
C GLU A 126 -2.63 4.32 7.96
N ILE A 127 -2.21 3.11 8.34
CA ILE A 127 -2.68 2.47 9.58
C ILE A 127 -2.42 3.32 10.83
N ASP A 128 -1.43 4.21 10.79
CA ASP A 128 -1.11 5.13 11.87
C ASP A 128 -2.24 6.15 12.15
N ALA A 129 -3.19 6.34 11.25
CA ALA A 129 -4.38 7.14 11.54
C ALA A 129 -5.23 6.54 12.68
N VAL A 130 -5.29 5.21 12.78
CA VAL A 130 -6.02 4.46 13.81
C VAL A 130 -5.08 3.94 14.88
N GLY A 131 -3.92 3.46 14.48
CA GLY A 131 -3.00 2.65 15.29
C GLY A 131 -1.97 3.44 16.09
N ARG A 132 -2.15 4.75 16.32
CA ARG A 132 -1.21 5.54 17.14
C ARG A 132 -1.23 5.14 18.61
N HIS A 133 -0.07 5.30 19.26
CA HIS A 133 0.09 5.20 20.70
C HIS A 133 -1.00 5.94 21.46
N ARG A 134 -1.46 5.33 22.54
CA ARG A 134 -2.37 5.90 23.53
C ARG A 134 -1.66 7.06 24.22
N GLY A 135 -1.92 8.30 23.82
CA GLY A 135 -1.39 9.49 24.45
C GLY A 135 -2.35 10.00 25.53
N ALA A 136 -1.81 10.64 26.56
CA ALA A 136 -2.59 11.35 27.58
C ALA A 136 -3.19 12.64 26.98
N GLY A 137 -4.19 12.50 26.11
CA GLY A 137 -4.91 13.61 25.49
C GLY A 137 -6.33 13.71 26.06
N LEU A 138 -6.67 14.87 26.60
CA LEU A 138 -8.01 15.21 27.06
C LEU A 138 -8.89 15.59 25.85
N GLY A 139 -9.72 14.64 25.33
CA GLY A 139 -10.70 14.97 24.29
C GLY A 139 -11.41 13.76 23.68
N GLY A 140 -12.71 13.87 23.38
CA GLY A 140 -13.61 12.79 22.94
C GLY A 140 -13.23 12.07 21.62
N GLY A 141 -12.31 12.59 20.82
CA GLY A 141 -11.79 11.92 19.62
C GLY A 141 -10.76 10.82 19.91
N HIS A 142 -10.24 10.75 21.15
CA HIS A 142 -9.33 9.69 21.57
C HIS A 142 -10.06 8.39 21.87
N ASP A 143 -11.22 8.46 22.51
CA ASP A 143 -12.01 7.29 22.89
C ASP A 143 -12.49 6.52 21.67
N GLU A 144 -12.89 7.20 20.60
CA GLU A 144 -13.32 6.55 19.38
C GLU A 144 -12.18 5.86 18.62
N ARG A 145 -11.05 6.52 18.52
CA ARG A 145 -9.86 5.94 17.89
C ARG A 145 -9.38 4.71 18.66
N GLU A 146 -9.36 4.77 19.97
CA GLU A 146 -9.01 3.63 20.82
C GLU A 146 -10.00 2.48 20.68
N GLN A 147 -11.29 2.77 20.62
CA GLN A 147 -12.33 1.78 20.41
C GLN A 147 -12.17 1.11 19.02
N THR A 148 -11.89 1.88 18.00
CA THR A 148 -11.63 1.38 16.64
C THR A 148 -10.38 0.51 16.59
N LEU A 149 -9.29 0.93 17.22
CA LEU A 149 -8.08 0.14 17.34
C LEU A 149 -8.34 -1.18 18.07
N ASN A 150 -9.03 -1.15 19.21
CA ASN A 150 -9.36 -2.35 19.95
C ASN A 150 -10.22 -3.31 19.12
N GLN A 151 -11.16 -2.82 18.33
CA GLN A 151 -11.95 -3.65 17.42
C GLN A 151 -11.07 -4.29 16.35
N LEU A 152 -10.12 -3.54 15.76
CA LEU A 152 -9.16 -4.09 14.79
C LEU A 152 -8.33 -5.23 15.41
N LEU A 153 -7.85 -5.06 16.64
CA LEU A 153 -7.11 -6.08 17.36
C LEU A 153 -7.95 -7.33 17.62
N VAL A 154 -9.21 -7.15 18.02
CA VAL A 154 -10.16 -8.25 18.24
C VAL A 154 -10.42 -9.02 16.96
N GLU A 155 -10.65 -8.33 15.84
CA GLU A 155 -10.88 -9.00 14.55
C GLU A 155 -9.64 -9.77 14.09
N MET A 156 -8.43 -9.21 14.27
CA MET A 156 -7.19 -9.91 13.92
C MET A 156 -6.95 -11.13 14.82
N ASP A 157 -7.22 -11.03 16.11
CA ASP A 157 -7.09 -12.15 17.05
C ASP A 157 -8.14 -13.23 16.79
N GLY A 158 -9.32 -12.86 16.27
CA GLY A 158 -10.43 -13.75 15.94
C GLY A 158 -10.27 -14.55 14.65
N PHE A 159 -9.21 -14.33 13.88
CA PHE A 159 -8.91 -15.19 12.72
C PHE A 159 -8.39 -16.53 13.19
N GLU A 160 -9.04 -17.60 12.77
CA GLU A 160 -8.45 -18.93 12.80
C GLU A 160 -7.41 -19.04 11.68
N GLY A 161 -6.33 -19.79 11.90
CA GLY A 161 -5.20 -19.90 10.96
C GLY A 161 -5.54 -20.42 9.56
N ASN A 162 -6.81 -20.77 9.32
CA ASN A 162 -7.34 -21.33 8.08
C ASN A 162 -8.25 -20.40 7.29
N ASP A 163 -8.52 -19.19 7.79
CA ASP A 163 -9.52 -18.32 7.17
C ASP A 163 -9.09 -17.74 5.80
N GLY A 164 -7.82 -17.92 5.40
CA GLY A 164 -7.34 -17.48 4.08
C GLY A 164 -7.35 -15.97 3.88
N VAL A 165 -7.56 -15.19 4.94
CA VAL A 165 -7.52 -13.73 4.89
C VAL A 165 -6.16 -13.24 5.40
N ILE A 166 -5.46 -12.47 4.57
CA ILE A 166 -4.21 -11.79 4.96
C ILE A 166 -4.50 -10.30 5.05
N VAL A 167 -4.14 -9.70 6.17
CA VAL A 167 -4.23 -8.25 6.38
C VAL A 167 -2.85 -7.64 6.12
N ILE A 168 -2.76 -6.73 5.18
CA ILE A 168 -1.55 -5.95 4.91
C ILE A 168 -1.82 -4.51 5.31
N ALA A 169 -1.07 -3.98 6.25
CA ALA A 169 -1.13 -2.57 6.62
C ALA A 169 0.09 -1.82 6.10
N ALA A 170 -0.07 -0.56 5.78
CA ALA A 170 1.03 0.31 5.37
C ALA A 170 1.13 1.55 6.25
N THR A 171 2.36 1.95 6.54
CA THR A 171 2.66 3.21 7.24
C THR A 171 4.01 3.76 6.80
N ASN A 172 4.13 5.07 6.81
CA ASN A 172 5.40 5.77 6.72
C ASN A 172 5.94 6.20 8.10
N ARG A 173 5.20 5.90 9.17
CA ARG A 173 5.52 6.28 10.54
C ARG A 173 5.38 5.12 11.53
N PRO A 174 6.24 4.09 11.45
CA PRO A 174 6.17 2.94 12.34
C PRO A 174 6.43 3.31 13.82
N ASP A 175 7.15 4.41 14.06
CA ASP A 175 7.50 4.95 15.37
C ASP A 175 6.29 5.37 16.22
N VAL A 176 5.18 5.72 15.58
CA VAL A 176 3.98 6.19 16.30
C VAL A 176 2.95 5.08 16.56
N LEU A 177 3.17 3.86 16.05
CA LEU A 177 2.22 2.77 16.18
C LEU A 177 2.18 2.20 17.62
N ASP A 178 0.97 1.85 18.07
CA ASP A 178 0.77 1.15 19.32
C ASP A 178 1.45 -0.23 19.26
N PRO A 179 2.32 -0.58 20.23
CA PRO A 179 3.00 -1.87 20.28
C PRO A 179 2.05 -3.07 20.26
N ALA A 180 0.81 -2.89 20.68
CA ALA A 180 -0.20 -3.95 20.62
C ALA A 180 -0.47 -4.45 19.19
N LEU A 181 -0.31 -3.58 18.19
CA LEU A 181 -0.44 -3.97 16.77
C LEU A 181 0.69 -4.92 16.29
N LEU A 182 1.87 -4.83 16.91
CA LEU A 182 3.07 -5.55 16.49
C LEU A 182 3.27 -6.87 17.24
N ARG A 183 2.32 -7.26 18.10
CA ARG A 183 2.38 -8.52 18.85
C ARG A 183 2.21 -9.74 17.93
N PRO A 184 2.79 -10.90 18.31
CA PRO A 184 2.60 -12.14 17.59
C PRO A 184 1.13 -12.45 17.30
N GLY A 185 0.83 -12.87 16.07
CA GLY A 185 -0.53 -13.14 15.59
C GLY A 185 -1.27 -11.92 15.04
N ARG A 186 -0.67 -10.73 15.08
CA ARG A 186 -1.18 -9.48 14.50
C ARG A 186 -0.26 -9.05 13.35
N PHE A 187 0.25 -7.83 13.33
CA PHE A 187 1.26 -7.39 12.35
C PHE A 187 2.66 -7.79 12.83
N ASP A 188 2.91 -9.08 12.91
CA ASP A 188 4.14 -9.66 13.43
C ASP A 188 5.24 -9.80 12.38
N ARG A 189 4.91 -9.59 11.10
CA ARG A 189 5.85 -9.53 10.00
C ARG A 189 5.95 -8.12 9.44
N GLN A 190 7.17 -7.61 9.36
CA GLN A 190 7.44 -6.32 8.73
C GLN A 190 8.13 -6.51 7.39
N VAL A 191 7.71 -5.74 6.39
CA VAL A 191 8.31 -5.65 5.06
C VAL A 191 8.71 -4.20 4.84
N VAL A 192 10.00 -3.96 4.64
CA VAL A 192 10.53 -2.61 4.42
C VAL A 192 10.51 -2.31 2.93
N VAL A 193 9.87 -1.20 2.55
CA VAL A 193 9.81 -0.70 1.17
C VAL A 193 10.51 0.65 1.14
N ASP A 194 11.83 0.62 1.04
CA ASP A 194 12.67 1.81 1.05
C ASP A 194 12.65 2.58 -0.27
N LEU A 195 13.29 3.75 -0.25
CA LEU A 195 13.56 4.51 -1.47
C LEU A 195 14.43 3.66 -2.41
N PRO A 196 14.14 3.68 -3.72
CA PRO A 196 14.88 2.88 -4.67
C PRO A 196 16.33 3.38 -4.82
N ASP A 197 17.26 2.45 -4.94
CA ASP A 197 18.63 2.71 -5.36
C ASP A 197 18.69 3.14 -6.85
N ILE A 198 19.87 3.39 -7.38
CA ILE A 198 20.03 3.84 -8.77
C ILE A 198 19.48 2.81 -9.78
N ARG A 199 19.65 1.51 -9.51
CA ARG A 199 19.12 0.43 -10.38
C ARG A 199 17.61 0.34 -10.27
N GLY A 200 17.09 0.49 -9.06
CA GLY A 200 15.67 0.55 -8.79
C GLY A 200 15.01 1.75 -9.50
N ARG A 201 15.63 2.93 -9.44
CA ARG A 201 15.11 4.12 -10.15
C ARG A 201 15.13 3.93 -11.66
N GLU A 202 16.19 3.35 -12.22
CA GLU A 202 16.23 3.01 -13.65
C GLU A 202 15.10 2.05 -14.04
N ALA A 203 14.87 1.00 -13.25
CA ALA A 203 13.80 0.04 -13.49
C ALA A 203 12.41 0.69 -13.41
N ILE A 204 12.16 1.55 -12.43
CA ILE A 204 10.92 2.30 -12.28
C ILE A 204 10.70 3.22 -13.48
N LEU A 205 11.72 3.97 -13.89
CA LEU A 205 11.67 4.84 -15.07
C LEU A 205 11.27 4.03 -16.31
N LYS A 206 11.91 2.89 -16.56
CA LYS A 206 11.58 2.00 -17.69
C LYS A 206 10.12 1.55 -17.68
N VAL A 207 9.55 1.24 -16.51
CA VAL A 207 8.13 0.85 -16.38
C VAL A 207 7.21 2.00 -16.78
N HIS A 208 7.47 3.21 -16.30
CA HIS A 208 6.63 4.38 -16.60
C HIS A 208 6.80 4.89 -18.03
N MET A 209 8.01 4.81 -18.57
CA MET A 209 8.32 5.20 -19.96
C MET A 209 7.61 4.37 -21.00
N ARG A 210 7.24 3.12 -20.72
CA ARG A 210 6.50 2.26 -21.67
C ARG A 210 5.17 2.85 -22.14
N LYS A 211 4.59 3.75 -21.36
CA LYS A 211 3.26 4.34 -21.62
C LYS A 211 3.32 5.69 -22.31
N VAL A 212 4.53 6.18 -22.61
CA VAL A 212 4.77 7.53 -23.13
C VAL A 212 5.65 7.42 -24.35
N PRO A 213 5.40 8.20 -25.43
CA PRO A 213 6.28 8.24 -26.60
C PRO A 213 7.61 8.93 -26.24
N ILE A 214 8.61 8.11 -25.91
CA ILE A 214 9.95 8.56 -25.54
C ILE A 214 10.83 8.59 -26.78
N SER A 215 11.68 9.60 -26.90
CA SER A 215 12.70 9.66 -27.95
C SER A 215 13.82 8.66 -27.68
N SER A 216 14.46 8.16 -28.72
CA SER A 216 15.53 7.14 -28.64
C SER A 216 16.81 7.61 -27.98
N ASP A 217 17.00 8.93 -27.82
CA ASP A 217 18.14 9.57 -27.18
C ASP A 217 17.99 9.69 -25.64
N VAL A 218 16.81 9.37 -25.09
CA VAL A 218 16.58 9.39 -23.65
C VAL A 218 17.11 8.13 -23.01
N ASP A 219 18.13 8.26 -22.16
CA ASP A 219 18.68 7.16 -21.38
C ASP A 219 18.14 7.16 -19.94
N PRO A 220 17.34 6.14 -19.54
CA PRO A 220 16.81 6.02 -18.18
C PRO A 220 17.89 5.99 -17.10
N LEU A 221 19.09 5.47 -17.42
CA LEU A 221 20.18 5.41 -16.45
C LEU A 221 20.73 6.80 -16.13
N VAL A 222 20.82 7.68 -17.13
CA VAL A 222 21.26 9.07 -16.94
C VAL A 222 20.28 9.79 -16.00
N ILE A 223 18.97 9.62 -16.22
CA ILE A 223 17.92 10.19 -15.37
C ILE A 223 18.01 9.61 -13.95
N ALA A 224 18.20 8.30 -13.82
CA ALA A 224 18.32 7.64 -12.52
C ALA A 224 19.54 8.16 -11.72
N ARG A 225 20.65 8.48 -12.38
CA ARG A 225 21.82 9.12 -11.74
C ARG A 225 21.53 10.55 -11.29
N GLY A 226 20.70 11.28 -12.02
CA GLY A 226 20.32 12.66 -11.73
C GLY A 226 19.21 12.81 -10.68
N THR A 227 18.60 11.72 -10.20
CA THR A 227 17.45 11.74 -9.29
C THR A 227 17.71 11.01 -7.96
N PRO A 228 18.81 11.30 -7.23
CA PRO A 228 19.06 10.68 -5.94
C PRO A 228 17.95 11.04 -4.94
N GLY A 229 17.49 10.04 -4.17
CA GLY A 229 16.44 10.23 -3.15
C GLY A 229 15.01 10.31 -3.69
N PHE A 230 14.80 10.18 -4.99
CA PHE A 230 13.45 10.15 -5.57
C PHE A 230 12.76 8.84 -5.24
N SER A 231 11.49 8.95 -4.82
CA SER A 231 10.59 7.82 -4.68
C SER A 231 10.05 7.37 -6.04
N GLY A 232 9.39 6.22 -6.08
CA GLY A 232 8.70 5.76 -7.29
C GLY A 232 7.62 6.74 -7.77
N ALA A 233 6.93 7.39 -6.85
CA ALA A 233 5.93 8.40 -7.17
C ALA A 233 6.56 9.67 -7.77
N ASP A 234 7.72 10.10 -7.25
CA ASP A 234 8.44 11.25 -7.80
C ASP A 234 8.90 10.99 -9.23
N LEU A 235 9.43 9.78 -9.50
CA LEU A 235 9.86 9.39 -10.84
C LEU A 235 8.69 9.28 -11.83
N ALA A 236 7.55 8.74 -11.38
CA ALA A 236 6.33 8.70 -12.17
C ALA A 236 5.83 10.11 -12.52
N ASN A 237 5.85 11.02 -11.52
CA ASN A 237 5.49 12.41 -11.74
C ASN A 237 6.46 13.12 -12.69
N LEU A 238 7.76 12.89 -12.55
CA LEU A 238 8.78 13.45 -13.44
C LEU A 238 8.47 13.11 -14.92
N ILE A 239 8.15 11.86 -15.22
CA ILE A 239 7.79 11.43 -16.57
C ILE A 239 6.49 12.08 -17.02
N ASN A 240 5.49 12.16 -16.15
CA ASN A 240 4.21 12.79 -16.45
C ASN A 240 4.38 14.27 -16.76
N GLU A 241 5.13 15.01 -15.94
CA GLU A 241 5.39 16.44 -16.17
C GLU A 241 6.15 16.65 -17.47
N ALA A 242 7.15 15.83 -17.78
CA ALA A 242 7.87 15.88 -19.05
C ALA A 242 6.94 15.65 -20.23
N ALA A 243 6.01 14.70 -20.15
CA ALA A 243 5.02 14.42 -21.17
C ALA A 243 4.04 15.58 -21.37
N LEU A 244 3.54 16.17 -20.28
CA LEU A 244 2.65 17.34 -20.33
C LEU A 244 3.35 18.55 -20.95
N PHE A 245 4.62 18.76 -20.60
CA PHE A 245 5.42 19.85 -21.15
C PHE A 245 5.64 19.67 -22.65
N ALA A 246 6.02 18.45 -23.09
CA ALA A 246 6.18 18.14 -24.49
C ALA A 246 4.89 18.35 -25.29
N ALA A 247 3.74 17.98 -24.73
CA ALA A 247 2.44 18.18 -25.37
C ALA A 247 2.08 19.66 -25.56
N ARG A 248 2.46 20.54 -24.63
CA ARG A 248 2.22 21.99 -24.75
C ARG A 248 3.00 22.62 -25.91
N TYR A 249 4.18 22.12 -26.20
CA TYR A 249 5.09 22.72 -27.18
C TYR A 249 5.20 21.93 -28.48
N VAL A 250 4.41 20.85 -28.64
CA VAL A 250 4.44 19.95 -29.82
C VAL A 250 5.86 19.36 -30.06
N LEU A 251 6.61 19.17 -29.00
CA LEU A 251 7.99 18.69 -29.03
C LEU A 251 8.08 17.24 -28.52
N LYS A 252 9.08 16.50 -28.99
CA LYS A 252 9.38 15.19 -28.44
C LYS A 252 9.99 15.32 -27.05
N ILE A 253 9.69 14.40 -26.15
CA ILE A 253 10.07 14.43 -24.72
C ILE A 253 11.57 14.58 -24.46
N SER A 254 12.44 14.26 -25.43
CA SER A 254 13.91 14.32 -25.29
C SER A 254 14.46 15.71 -24.92
N PHE A 255 13.83 16.77 -25.43
CA PHE A 255 14.37 18.13 -25.26
C PHE A 255 14.20 18.68 -23.83
N TYR A 256 13.33 18.09 -23.01
CA TYR A 256 12.94 18.64 -21.74
C TYR A 256 13.62 18.02 -20.51
N PHE A 257 14.11 16.78 -20.62
CA PHE A 257 14.90 16.23 -19.54
C PHE A 257 16.21 16.99 -19.30
N THR A 258 16.79 17.54 -20.34
CA THR A 258 17.99 18.41 -20.24
C THR A 258 17.66 19.76 -19.62
N ALA A 259 16.54 20.37 -20.02
CA ALA A 259 16.11 21.68 -19.50
C ALA A 259 15.65 21.60 -18.02
N PHE A 260 15.01 20.50 -17.61
CA PHE A 260 14.59 20.31 -16.22
C PHE A 260 15.80 20.14 -15.27
N HIS A 261 16.88 19.55 -15.77
CA HIS A 261 18.13 19.43 -15.01
C HIS A 261 18.78 20.78 -14.77
N GLU A 262 18.73 21.69 -15.72
CA GLU A 262 19.23 23.07 -15.56
C GLU A 262 18.32 23.93 -14.66
N PHE A 263 16.98 23.72 -14.70
CA PHE A 263 16.04 24.49 -13.87
C PHE A 263 16.04 24.07 -12.40
N SER A 264 16.24 22.79 -12.07
CA SER A 264 16.30 22.36 -10.66
C SER A 264 17.58 22.83 -9.95
N PHE A 265 18.66 23.12 -10.70
CA PHE A 265 19.88 23.72 -10.15
C PHE A 265 19.76 25.26 -9.90
N THR A 266 18.81 25.92 -10.53
CA THR A 266 18.61 27.38 -10.36
C THR A 266 17.67 27.75 -9.21
N PHE A 267 16.86 26.81 -8.69
CA PHE A 267 15.96 27.04 -7.55
C PHE A 267 16.53 26.60 -6.19
N SER A 268 17.76 26.08 -6.17
CA SER A 268 18.48 25.67 -4.93
C SER A 268 19.60 26.62 -4.56
N LYS A 269 19.40 27.93 -4.77
CA LYS A 269 20.29 28.97 -4.21
C LYS A 269 19.49 29.99 -3.41
#